data_113b2cc46aa3adecbe1ef2cd59b96130
#
_entry.id   113b2cc46aa3adecbe1ef2cd59b96130
#
_cell.length_a   1.000
_cell.length_b   1.000
_cell.length_c   1.000
_cell.angle_alpha   90.00
_cell.angle_beta   90.00
_cell.angle_gamma   90.00
#
_symmetry.space_group_name_H-M   'P 1'
#
loop_
_entity.id
_entity.type
_entity.pdbx_description
1 polymer ?
#
loop_
_entity_poly.entity_id
_entity_poly.type
_entity_poly.pdbx_seq_one_letter_code
_entity_poly.pdbx_strand_id
1 'polypeptide(L)'
;MKFKKIYTLGLGLLIAGMSAVNAQTQDNEKIFYRMDRVKANNPWTKSLNYAGLTFNENQDFTIVEVDFQYGKGSLRNVNAPTAFNKTNLQTESFRRLNKVFFYGKFSFDYMNRLKMGWCNVINPYRSPIFFADSMPGRQTMETYILEGGIGYMIGKRWSIGAKIDYLTASNAKKKDARNKNTYMNLKVYPGVVYRSK
;
A
#
# COMPACT_ATOMS: atom_id res chain seq x y z
N MET A 1 -17.96 -31.49 7.25
CA MET A 1 -18.95 -30.48 7.72
C MET A 1 -18.39 -29.61 8.85
N LYS A 2 -17.23 -28.93 8.64
CA LYS A 2 -16.56 -28.10 9.68
C LYS A 2 -16.14 -26.68 9.19
N PHE A 3 -16.44 -26.29 7.98
CA PHE A 3 -16.02 -24.98 7.43
C PHE A 3 -17.02 -23.82 7.65
N LYS A 4 -18.26 -24.08 8.03
CA LYS A 4 -19.27 -23.02 8.22
C LYS A 4 -19.08 -22.17 9.49
N LYS A 5 -18.37 -22.64 10.50
CA LYS A 5 -18.19 -21.90 11.76
C LYS A 5 -17.11 -20.79 11.70
N ILE A 6 -16.15 -20.89 10.78
CA ILE A 6 -15.06 -19.91 10.67
C ILE A 6 -15.53 -18.61 10.02
N TYR A 7 -16.44 -18.69 9.04
CA TYR A 7 -16.98 -17.49 8.37
C TYR A 7 -17.90 -16.67 9.27
N THR A 8 -18.60 -17.29 10.20
CA THR A 8 -19.49 -16.60 11.15
C THR A 8 -18.70 -15.83 12.20
N LEU A 9 -17.54 -16.31 12.62
CA LEU A 9 -16.67 -15.62 13.58
C LEU A 9 -15.95 -14.41 12.93
N GLY A 10 -15.50 -14.55 11.69
CA GLY A 10 -14.88 -13.45 10.94
C GLY A 10 -15.85 -12.31 10.64
N LEU A 11 -17.09 -12.63 10.29
CA LEU A 11 -18.13 -11.63 10.03
C LEU A 11 -18.59 -10.93 11.32
N GLY A 12 -18.66 -11.64 12.44
CA GLY A 12 -19.00 -11.08 13.76
C GLY A 12 -17.95 -10.09 14.27
N LEU A 13 -16.67 -10.34 14.04
CA LEU A 13 -15.56 -9.42 14.39
C LEU A 13 -15.55 -8.17 13.51
N LEU A 14 -15.91 -8.29 12.23
CA LEU A 14 -16.04 -7.14 11.33
C LEU A 14 -17.24 -6.25 11.71
N ILE A 15 -18.37 -6.84 12.11
CA ILE A 15 -19.57 -6.10 12.52
C ILE A 15 -19.36 -5.45 13.90
N ALA A 16 -18.69 -6.12 14.83
CA ALA A 16 -18.34 -5.54 16.12
C ALA A 16 -17.32 -4.37 15.99
N GLY A 17 -16.42 -4.43 15.00
CA GLY A 17 -15.54 -3.32 14.65
C GLY A 17 -16.29 -2.12 14.08
N MET A 18 -17.35 -2.34 13.31
CA MET A 18 -18.15 -1.25 12.69
C MET A 18 -19.06 -0.53 13.70
N SER A 19 -19.53 -1.21 14.73
CA SER A 19 -20.34 -0.56 15.78
C SER A 19 -19.54 0.32 16.73
N ALA A 20 -18.24 0.09 16.88
CA ALA A 20 -17.34 0.96 17.63
C ALA A 20 -16.96 2.25 16.86
N VAL A 21 -17.09 2.26 15.53
CA VAL A 21 -16.74 3.41 14.67
C VAL A 21 -17.79 4.52 14.73
N ASN A 22 -19.05 4.22 15.04
CA ASN A 22 -20.12 5.22 15.04
C ASN A 22 -20.13 6.17 16.25
N ALA A 23 -19.32 5.93 17.27
CA ALA A 23 -19.23 6.79 18.45
C ALA A 23 -18.19 7.92 18.35
N GLN A 24 -17.40 8.00 17.28
CA GLN A 24 -16.27 8.91 17.15
C GLN A 24 -16.28 9.84 15.93
N THR A 25 -17.44 10.06 15.30
CA THR A 25 -17.52 10.76 14.01
C THR A 25 -17.09 12.24 14.04
N GLN A 26 -17.17 12.91 15.18
CA GLN A 26 -16.78 14.34 15.29
C GLN A 26 -15.28 14.57 15.53
N ASP A 27 -14.58 13.60 16.13
CA ASP A 27 -13.13 13.70 16.35
C ASP A 27 -12.30 13.18 15.19
N ASN A 28 -12.88 12.32 14.34
CA ASN A 28 -12.16 11.69 13.24
C ASN A 28 -11.74 12.67 12.15
N GLU A 29 -12.55 13.66 11.78
CA GLU A 29 -12.15 14.69 10.82
C GLU A 29 -10.95 15.49 11.33
N LYS A 30 -10.92 15.85 12.61
CA LYS A 30 -9.80 16.54 13.23
C LYS A 30 -8.55 15.67 13.28
N ILE A 31 -8.71 14.35 13.48
CA ILE A 31 -7.61 13.37 13.48
C ILE A 31 -7.03 13.20 12.08
N PHE A 32 -7.86 13.05 11.04
CA PHE A 32 -7.42 12.98 9.64
C PHE A 32 -6.69 14.26 9.21
N TYR A 33 -7.25 15.42 9.50
CA TYR A 33 -6.62 16.71 9.20
C TYR A 33 -5.28 16.88 9.91
N ARG A 34 -5.17 16.38 11.14
CA ARG A 34 -3.95 16.39 11.93
C ARG A 34 -2.88 15.44 11.37
N MET A 35 -3.28 14.27 10.87
CA MET A 35 -2.36 13.28 10.27
C MET A 35 -1.81 13.74 8.93
N ASP A 36 -2.64 14.28 8.06
CA ASP A 36 -2.18 14.87 6.80
C ASP A 36 -1.22 16.03 7.03
N ARG A 37 -1.46 16.82 8.06
CA ARG A 37 -0.59 17.90 8.48
C ARG A 37 0.74 17.41 9.04
N VAL A 38 0.72 16.33 9.84
CA VAL A 38 1.94 15.67 10.35
C VAL A 38 2.79 15.13 9.22
N LYS A 39 2.15 14.45 8.23
CA LYS A 39 2.83 13.95 7.03
C LYS A 39 3.34 15.08 6.14
N ALA A 40 2.55 16.13 5.94
CA ALA A 40 2.94 17.26 5.10
C ALA A 40 4.10 18.06 5.69
N ASN A 41 4.14 18.20 7.00
CA ASN A 41 5.17 18.97 7.69
C ASN A 41 6.48 18.19 7.92
N ASN A 42 6.50 16.90 7.61
CA ASN A 42 7.70 16.09 7.78
C ASN A 42 8.32 15.72 6.43
N PRO A 43 9.37 16.41 5.99
CA PRO A 43 10.03 16.13 4.71
C PRO A 43 10.63 14.73 4.65
N TRP A 44 10.96 14.13 5.79
CA TRP A 44 11.58 12.81 5.87
C TRP A 44 10.61 11.66 5.60
N THR A 45 9.30 11.83 5.78
CA THR A 45 8.30 10.80 5.47
C THR A 45 8.25 10.48 3.97
N LYS A 46 8.58 11.44 3.13
CA LYS A 46 8.67 11.28 1.66
C LYS A 46 10.09 11.01 1.18
N SER A 47 11.06 11.03 2.09
CA SER A 47 12.46 10.79 1.77
C SER A 47 12.77 9.29 1.62
N LEU A 48 13.82 8.97 0.90
CA LEU A 48 14.42 7.64 0.89
C LEU A 48 15.34 7.42 2.09
N ASN A 49 15.73 8.48 2.78
CA ASN A 49 16.64 8.43 3.94
C ASN A 49 15.87 8.53 5.25
N TYR A 50 15.54 7.40 5.83
CA TYR A 50 14.77 7.34 7.08
C TYR A 50 15.57 7.64 8.34
N ALA A 51 16.90 7.80 8.25
CA ALA A 51 17.67 8.31 9.38
C ALA A 51 17.19 9.70 9.83
N GLY A 52 16.67 10.53 8.92
CA GLY A 52 16.15 11.85 9.23
C GLY A 52 14.89 11.87 10.09
N LEU A 53 14.11 10.79 10.06
CA LEU A 53 12.90 10.66 10.86
C LEU A 53 13.16 10.73 12.37
N THR A 54 14.36 10.39 12.82
CA THR A 54 14.75 10.42 14.23
C THR A 54 14.82 11.84 14.80
N PHE A 55 15.03 12.85 13.96
CA PHE A 55 15.11 14.26 14.36
C PHE A 55 13.76 14.95 14.45
N ASN A 56 12.69 14.25 14.10
CA ASN A 56 11.36 14.83 14.09
C ASN A 56 10.60 14.48 15.38
N GLU A 57 9.86 15.46 15.90
CA GLU A 57 8.98 15.30 17.06
C GLU A 57 7.61 14.75 16.62
N ASN A 58 7.61 13.62 15.93
CA ASN A 58 6.38 13.02 15.48
C ASN A 58 5.68 12.27 16.60
N GLN A 59 4.36 12.35 16.58
CA GLN A 59 3.51 11.53 17.44
C GLN A 59 3.39 10.14 16.84
N ASP A 60 3.32 9.13 17.69
CA ASP A 60 3.01 7.76 17.29
C ASP A 60 1.60 7.71 16.67
N PHE A 61 1.47 7.03 15.57
CA PHE A 61 0.17 6.83 14.93
C PHE A 61 0.09 5.48 14.19
N THR A 62 -1.11 5.01 14.00
CA THR A 62 -1.43 3.90 13.12
C THR A 62 -2.70 4.26 12.36
N ILE A 63 -2.65 4.14 11.04
CA ILE A 63 -3.77 4.39 10.13
C ILE A 63 -4.11 3.06 9.45
N VAL A 64 -5.40 2.77 9.36
CA VAL A 64 -5.94 1.69 8.53
C VAL A 64 -6.94 2.30 7.58
N GLU A 65 -6.76 2.05 6.29
CA GLU A 65 -7.58 2.59 5.23
C GLU A 65 -8.09 1.46 4.33
N VAL A 66 -9.37 1.52 4.00
CA VAL A 66 -10.00 0.61 3.04
C VAL A 66 -10.69 1.44 1.98
N ASP A 67 -10.32 1.22 0.73
CA ASP A 67 -10.87 1.95 -0.42
C ASP A 67 -11.48 0.98 -1.44
N PHE A 68 -12.65 1.35 -1.96
CA PHE A 68 -13.34 0.61 -3.00
C PHE A 68 -13.60 1.53 -4.18
N GLN A 69 -13.11 1.12 -5.35
CA GLN A 69 -13.28 1.86 -6.58
C GLN A 69 -13.99 1.00 -7.62
N TYR A 70 -14.96 1.57 -8.30
CA TYR A 70 -15.62 0.99 -9.44
C TYR A 70 -15.61 1.98 -10.61
N GLY A 71 -15.22 1.51 -11.77
CA GLY A 71 -15.24 2.30 -13.00
C GLY A 71 -15.83 1.51 -14.16
N LYS A 72 -16.66 2.18 -14.97
CA LYS A 72 -17.22 1.63 -16.21
C LYS A 72 -17.28 2.75 -17.27
N GLY A 73 -16.86 2.45 -18.48
CA GLY A 73 -16.91 3.41 -19.57
C GLY A 73 -16.70 2.77 -20.94
N SER A 74 -17.21 3.45 -21.98
CA SER A 74 -17.00 3.08 -23.38
C SER A 74 -15.82 3.82 -24.00
N LEU A 75 -15.52 5.03 -23.51
CA LEU A 75 -14.37 5.82 -23.97
C LEU A 75 -13.09 5.28 -23.32
N ARG A 76 -12.34 4.48 -24.07
CA ARG A 76 -11.16 3.77 -23.57
C ARG A 76 -10.12 3.55 -24.66
N ASN A 77 -8.87 3.43 -24.23
CA ASN A 77 -7.80 2.93 -25.09
C ASN A 77 -7.95 1.42 -25.31
N VAL A 78 -7.30 0.90 -26.36
CA VAL A 78 -7.32 -0.54 -26.73
C VAL A 78 -6.90 -1.42 -25.55
N ASN A 79 -5.95 -0.96 -24.73
CA ASN A 79 -5.42 -1.68 -23.58
C ASN A 79 -6.18 -1.43 -22.26
N ALA A 80 -7.24 -0.63 -22.29
CA ALA A 80 -8.01 -0.34 -21.09
C ALA A 80 -9.20 -1.30 -20.93
N PRO A 81 -9.61 -1.66 -19.71
CA PRO A 81 -10.78 -2.46 -19.45
C PRO A 81 -12.06 -1.68 -19.74
N THR A 82 -13.17 -2.37 -20.07
CA THR A 82 -14.50 -1.74 -20.15
C THR A 82 -15.10 -1.41 -18.80
N ALA A 83 -14.73 -2.17 -17.79
CA ALA A 83 -15.07 -1.91 -16.40
C ALA A 83 -14.01 -2.51 -15.49
N PHE A 84 -13.84 -1.92 -14.33
CA PHE A 84 -12.99 -2.46 -13.29
C PHE A 84 -13.61 -2.26 -11.91
N ASN A 85 -13.28 -3.13 -10.99
CA ASN A 85 -13.46 -2.93 -9.57
C ASN A 85 -12.11 -3.13 -8.87
N LYS A 86 -11.78 -2.22 -7.99
CA LYS A 86 -10.56 -2.24 -7.20
C LYS A 86 -10.91 -2.16 -5.72
N THR A 87 -10.28 -3.01 -4.92
CA THR A 87 -10.29 -2.95 -3.47
C THR A 87 -8.87 -2.71 -3.01
N ASN A 88 -8.67 -1.71 -2.21
CA ASN A 88 -7.40 -1.41 -1.55
C ASN A 88 -7.57 -1.54 -0.04
N LEU A 89 -6.62 -2.20 0.60
CA LEU A 89 -6.44 -2.22 2.05
C LEU A 89 -5.05 -1.70 2.35
N GLN A 90 -4.95 -0.63 3.11
CA GLN A 90 -3.68 -0.03 3.49
C GLN A 90 -3.62 0.12 5.00
N THR A 91 -2.47 -0.20 5.58
CA THR A 91 -2.12 0.17 6.96
C THR A 91 -0.77 0.84 6.98
N GLU A 92 -0.65 1.88 7.77
CA GLU A 92 0.56 2.65 7.94
C GLU A 92 0.76 2.96 9.42
N SER A 93 1.94 2.67 9.94
CA SER A 93 2.25 2.85 11.35
C SER A 93 3.61 3.49 11.53
N PHE A 94 3.68 4.30 12.55
CA PHE A 94 4.84 5.07 12.93
C PHE A 94 4.98 5.03 14.45
N ARG A 95 6.14 4.59 14.94
CA ARG A 95 6.41 4.52 16.37
C ARG A 95 7.80 4.96 16.69
N ARG A 96 7.90 5.71 17.80
CA ARG A 96 9.16 6.12 18.39
C ARG A 96 9.34 5.43 19.74
N LEU A 97 10.45 4.72 19.89
CA LEU A 97 10.89 4.11 21.14
C LEU A 97 12.23 4.73 21.54
N ASN A 98 12.17 5.76 22.40
CA ASN A 98 13.39 6.46 22.85
C ASN A 98 14.21 7.04 21.67
N LYS A 99 15.36 6.39 21.37
CA LYS A 99 16.31 6.74 20.31
C LYS A 99 16.05 5.98 18.99
N VAL A 100 15.16 5.01 19.02
CA VAL A 100 14.84 4.18 17.86
C VAL A 100 13.51 4.62 17.27
N PHE A 101 13.44 4.62 15.99
CA PHE A 101 12.31 5.00 15.21
C PHE A 101 11.90 3.86 14.28
N PHE A 102 10.63 3.55 14.22
CA PHE A 102 10.07 2.51 13.37
C PHE A 102 8.97 3.10 12.47
N TYR A 103 9.03 2.74 11.23
CA TYR A 103 7.97 3.00 10.25
C TYR A 103 7.61 1.70 9.55
N GLY A 104 6.34 1.48 9.33
CA GLY A 104 5.83 0.36 8.56
C GLY A 104 4.60 0.77 7.76
N LYS A 105 4.56 0.35 6.50
CA LYS A 105 3.40 0.47 5.63
C LYS A 105 3.17 -0.84 4.91
N PHE A 106 1.93 -1.28 4.92
CA PHE A 106 1.45 -2.40 4.11
C PHE A 106 0.29 -1.93 3.26
N SER A 107 0.29 -2.27 1.98
CA SER A 107 -0.84 -2.03 1.09
C SER A 107 -1.11 -3.28 0.25
N PHE A 108 -2.36 -3.64 0.18
CA PHE A 108 -2.86 -4.71 -0.66
C PHE A 108 -3.91 -4.16 -1.62
N ASP A 109 -3.66 -4.30 -2.93
CA ASP A 109 -4.58 -3.93 -3.99
C ASP A 109 -5.07 -5.19 -4.70
N TYR A 110 -6.39 -5.33 -4.78
CA TYR A 110 -7.03 -6.34 -5.61
C TYR A 110 -7.88 -5.66 -6.68
N MET A 111 -7.57 -5.91 -7.96
CA MET A 111 -8.26 -5.30 -9.07
C MET A 111 -8.77 -6.36 -10.05
N ASN A 112 -10.06 -6.31 -10.36
CA ASN A 112 -10.65 -7.06 -11.47
C ASN A 112 -10.90 -6.12 -12.65
N ARG A 113 -10.43 -6.52 -13.83
CA ARG A 113 -10.59 -5.79 -15.10
C ARG A 113 -11.40 -6.65 -16.07
N LEU A 114 -12.47 -6.07 -16.62
CA LEU A 114 -13.38 -6.76 -17.53
C LEU A 114 -13.06 -6.40 -18.99
N LYS A 115 -13.12 -7.42 -19.86
CA LYS A 115 -12.90 -7.29 -21.31
C LYS A 115 -11.60 -6.56 -21.66
N MET A 116 -10.53 -6.85 -20.93
CA MET A 116 -9.20 -6.34 -21.22
C MET A 116 -8.49 -7.28 -22.19
N GLY A 117 -7.99 -6.74 -23.29
CA GLY A 117 -7.16 -7.44 -24.27
C GLY A 117 -5.77 -6.84 -24.36
N TRP A 118 -4.91 -7.42 -25.19
CA TRP A 118 -3.60 -6.95 -25.63
C TRP A 118 -2.51 -6.86 -24.58
N CYS A 119 -2.80 -6.36 -23.40
CA CYS A 119 -1.78 -6.13 -22.37
C CYS A 119 -2.06 -6.97 -21.13
N ASN A 120 -1.15 -7.89 -20.81
CA ASN A 120 -1.23 -8.75 -19.63
C ASN A 120 -0.05 -8.52 -18.67
N VAL A 121 0.60 -7.38 -18.74
CA VAL A 121 1.67 -6.97 -17.85
C VAL A 121 1.21 -5.86 -16.91
N ILE A 122 1.87 -5.76 -15.77
CA ILE A 122 1.55 -4.77 -14.73
C ILE A 122 1.86 -3.36 -15.23
N ASN A 123 3.01 -3.19 -15.86
CA ASN A 123 3.43 -1.93 -16.44
C ASN A 123 4.06 -2.17 -17.84
N PRO A 124 3.32 -1.93 -18.92
CA PRO A 124 3.82 -2.16 -20.28
C PRO A 124 5.00 -1.25 -20.65
N TYR A 125 5.11 -0.08 -20.01
CA TYR A 125 6.18 0.88 -20.30
C TYR A 125 7.52 0.52 -19.67
N ARG A 126 7.52 -0.40 -18.69
CA ARG A 126 8.73 -0.89 -18.01
C ARG A 126 9.14 -2.29 -18.43
N SER A 127 8.31 -2.97 -19.22
CA SER A 127 8.57 -4.33 -19.66
C SER A 127 9.07 -4.30 -21.10
N PRO A 128 10.33 -4.64 -21.37
CA PRO A 128 10.89 -4.61 -22.74
C PRO A 128 10.24 -5.66 -23.64
N ILE A 129 9.74 -6.74 -23.06
CA ILE A 129 9.03 -7.82 -23.76
C ILE A 129 7.81 -8.20 -22.91
N PHE A 130 6.66 -8.36 -23.55
CA PHE A 130 5.48 -8.89 -22.89
C PHE A 130 4.65 -9.72 -23.87
N PHE A 131 3.99 -10.74 -23.33
CA PHE A 131 3.03 -11.54 -24.09
C PHE A 131 1.72 -10.77 -24.18
N ALA A 132 1.26 -10.58 -25.41
CA ALA A 132 -0.03 -9.95 -25.69
C ALA A 132 -1.04 -11.03 -26.12
N ASP A 133 -2.28 -10.87 -25.71
CA ASP A 133 -3.39 -11.71 -26.14
C ASP A 133 -4.51 -10.80 -26.66
N SER A 134 -4.84 -10.96 -27.93
CA SER A 134 -5.88 -10.18 -28.62
C SER A 134 -7.29 -10.48 -28.11
N MET A 135 -7.51 -11.67 -27.51
CA MET A 135 -8.84 -12.03 -27.00
C MET A 135 -9.17 -11.27 -25.71
N PRO A 136 -10.23 -10.45 -25.70
CA PRO A 136 -10.62 -9.78 -24.50
C PRO A 136 -11.10 -10.77 -23.44
N GLY A 137 -10.64 -10.57 -22.21
CA GLY A 137 -10.98 -11.43 -21.07
C GLY A 137 -11.02 -10.71 -19.74
N ARG A 138 -11.47 -11.41 -18.71
CA ARG A 138 -11.38 -10.94 -17.34
C ARG A 138 -9.96 -11.18 -16.83
N GLN A 139 -9.35 -10.12 -16.31
CA GLN A 139 -8.04 -10.18 -15.68
C GLN A 139 -8.14 -9.78 -14.21
N THR A 140 -7.38 -10.46 -13.37
CA THR A 140 -7.20 -10.15 -11.96
C THR A 140 -5.77 -9.68 -11.74
N MET A 141 -5.62 -8.60 -11.01
CA MET A 141 -4.34 -8.06 -10.59
C MET A 141 -4.32 -7.95 -9.08
N GLU A 142 -3.31 -8.52 -8.46
CA GLU A 142 -3.03 -8.43 -7.04
C GLU A 142 -1.69 -7.73 -6.86
N THR A 143 -1.65 -6.75 -5.99
CA THR A 143 -0.42 -6.01 -5.70
C THR A 143 -0.24 -5.91 -4.19
N TYR A 144 0.94 -6.26 -3.73
CA TYR A 144 1.37 -6.15 -2.35
C TYR A 144 2.54 -5.18 -2.27
N ILE A 145 2.41 -4.17 -1.42
CA ILE A 145 3.45 -3.20 -1.15
C ILE A 145 3.77 -3.26 0.34
N LEU A 146 5.02 -3.48 0.64
CA LEU A 146 5.59 -3.47 1.99
C LEU A 146 6.68 -2.43 2.04
N GLU A 147 6.52 -1.42 2.90
CA GLU A 147 7.57 -0.47 3.21
C GLU A 147 7.91 -0.60 4.68
N GLY A 148 9.18 -0.73 4.99
CA GLY A 148 9.69 -0.77 6.34
C GLY A 148 10.80 0.24 6.52
N GLY A 149 10.89 0.83 7.69
CA GLY A 149 11.95 1.76 8.01
C GLY A 149 12.35 1.72 9.47
N ILE A 150 13.62 1.84 9.71
CA ILE A 150 14.20 1.96 11.03
C ILE A 150 15.19 3.13 11.05
N GLY A 151 15.16 3.89 12.12
CA GLY A 151 16.14 4.93 12.38
C GLY A 151 16.64 4.84 13.82
N TYR A 152 17.91 5.13 14.03
CA TYR A 152 18.55 5.14 15.32
C TYR A 152 19.36 6.42 15.51
N MET A 153 19.11 7.13 16.61
CA MET A 153 19.80 8.38 16.96
C MET A 153 21.07 8.09 17.76
N ILE A 154 22.22 8.45 17.19
CA ILE A 154 23.53 8.37 17.84
C ILE A 154 23.87 9.75 18.41
N GLY A 155 23.71 9.91 19.73
CA GLY A 155 23.93 11.22 20.36
C GLY A 155 22.89 12.26 19.94
N LYS A 156 23.28 13.55 19.85
CA LYS A 156 22.37 14.66 19.52
C LYS A 156 22.43 15.09 18.05
N ARG A 157 23.42 14.65 17.29
CA ARG A 157 23.71 15.18 15.95
C ARG A 157 23.67 14.13 14.85
N TRP A 158 23.91 12.88 15.17
CA TRP A 158 24.02 11.80 14.18
C TRP A 158 22.81 10.88 14.27
N SER A 159 22.35 10.46 13.14
CA SER A 159 21.37 9.39 13.01
C SER A 159 21.74 8.47 11.85
N ILE A 160 21.53 7.19 12.07
CA ILE A 160 21.62 6.15 11.04
C ILE A 160 20.25 5.53 10.83
N GLY A 161 19.98 5.03 9.65
CA GLY A 161 18.71 4.39 9.37
C GLY A 161 18.76 3.57 8.09
N ALA A 162 17.70 2.81 7.89
CA ALA A 162 17.48 2.07 6.66
C ALA A 162 16.01 2.07 6.31
N LYS A 163 15.72 2.10 5.00
CA LYS A 163 14.39 1.89 4.43
C LYS A 163 14.42 0.66 3.52
N ILE A 164 13.38 -0.13 3.57
CA ILE A 164 13.15 -1.27 2.67
C ILE A 164 11.81 -1.03 1.98
N ASP A 165 11.80 -1.08 0.66
CA ASP A 165 10.61 -1.06 -0.17
C ASP A 165 10.51 -2.40 -0.92
N TYR A 166 9.47 -3.15 -0.66
CA TYR A 166 9.18 -4.39 -1.35
C TYR A 166 7.83 -4.29 -2.05
N LEU A 167 7.82 -4.54 -3.34
CA LEU A 167 6.61 -4.60 -4.16
C LEU A 167 6.57 -5.94 -4.88
N THR A 168 5.47 -6.64 -4.74
CA THR A 168 5.16 -7.80 -5.59
C THR A 168 3.76 -7.64 -6.16
N ALA A 169 3.62 -8.03 -7.41
CA ALA A 169 2.34 -7.97 -8.09
C ALA A 169 2.17 -9.16 -9.03
N SER A 170 0.97 -9.68 -9.10
CA SER A 170 0.58 -10.78 -9.98
C SER A 170 -0.59 -10.35 -10.84
N ASN A 171 -0.48 -10.57 -12.14
CA ASN A 171 -1.55 -10.35 -13.10
C ASN A 171 -1.85 -11.66 -13.82
N ALA A 172 -3.10 -12.10 -13.78
CA ALA A 172 -3.54 -13.34 -14.39
C ALA A 172 -4.85 -13.15 -15.16
N LYS A 173 -4.95 -13.83 -16.30
CA LYS A 173 -6.20 -13.92 -17.07
C LYS A 173 -7.03 -15.08 -16.54
N LYS A 174 -8.29 -14.82 -16.17
CA LYS A 174 -9.14 -15.84 -15.54
C LYS A 174 -9.47 -17.02 -16.48
N LYS A 175 -9.57 -16.76 -17.77
CA LYS A 175 -9.96 -17.78 -18.78
C LYS A 175 -8.76 -18.59 -19.28
N ASP A 176 -7.55 -18.04 -19.21
CA ASP A 176 -6.32 -18.71 -19.64
C ASP A 176 -5.22 -18.50 -18.60
N ALA A 177 -5.04 -19.50 -17.75
CA ALA A 177 -4.08 -19.45 -16.65
C ALA A 177 -2.61 -19.49 -17.11
N ARG A 178 -2.34 -19.82 -18.39
CA ARG A 178 -0.97 -19.83 -18.94
C ARG A 178 -0.36 -18.44 -19.00
N ASN A 179 -1.20 -17.43 -19.08
CA ASN A 179 -0.76 -16.04 -19.18
C ASN A 179 -0.79 -15.35 -17.79
N LYS A 180 0.08 -15.80 -16.90
CA LYS A 180 0.29 -15.21 -15.58
C LYS A 180 1.63 -14.47 -15.54
N ASN A 181 1.59 -13.19 -15.24
CA ASN A 181 2.78 -12.37 -15.04
C ASN A 181 2.94 -12.04 -13.57
N THR A 182 4.14 -12.24 -13.04
CA THR A 182 4.52 -11.85 -11.70
C THR A 182 5.66 -10.86 -11.77
N TYR A 183 5.54 -9.79 -11.01
CA TYR A 183 6.56 -8.77 -10.87
C TYR A 183 6.97 -8.68 -9.41
N MET A 184 8.27 -8.55 -9.16
CA MET A 184 8.84 -8.34 -7.84
C MET A 184 9.92 -7.27 -7.91
N ASN A 185 9.92 -6.37 -6.94
CA ASN A 185 10.93 -5.33 -6.81
C ASN A 185 11.24 -5.14 -5.33
N LEU A 186 12.52 -5.31 -4.99
CA LEU A 186 13.05 -5.07 -3.65
C LEU A 186 14.10 -3.96 -3.73
N LYS A 187 13.95 -2.94 -2.89
CA LYS A 187 14.90 -1.84 -2.77
C LYS A 187 15.26 -1.63 -1.31
N VAL A 188 16.52 -1.42 -1.05
CA VAL A 188 17.05 -1.13 0.29
C VAL A 188 17.82 0.17 0.23
N TYR A 189 17.51 1.09 1.13
CA TYR A 189 18.09 2.41 1.21
C TYR A 189 18.72 2.62 2.59
N PRO A 190 20.02 2.35 2.76
CA PRO A 190 20.74 2.77 3.95
C PRO A 190 20.88 4.30 3.96
N GLY A 191 20.85 4.89 5.13
CA GLY A 191 20.94 6.33 5.26
C GLY A 191 21.64 6.79 6.52
N VAL A 192 22.27 7.94 6.43
CA VAL A 192 22.90 8.64 7.55
C VAL A 192 22.51 10.11 7.45
N VAL A 193 22.26 10.73 8.60
CA VAL A 193 22.00 12.16 8.69
C VAL A 193 22.87 12.77 9.80
N TYR A 194 23.48 13.89 9.47
CA TYR A 194 24.17 14.75 10.42
C TYR A 194 23.46 16.09 10.50
N ARG A 195 23.12 16.52 11.72
CA ARG A 195 22.48 17.81 11.99
C ARG A 195 23.55 18.76 12.60
N SER A 196 23.98 19.74 11.82
CA SER A 196 24.74 20.89 12.35
C SER A 196 23.78 21.78 13.15
N LYS A 197 24.33 22.47 14.16
CA LYS A 197 23.54 23.45 14.91
C LYS A 197 23.15 24.61 14.02
#